data_8e7c2864c62ce1feb7f5ba2e1416255a
#
_entry.id   8e7c2864c62ce1feb7f5ba2e1416255a
#
_cell.length_a   1.000
_cell.length_b   1.000
_cell.length_c   1.000
_cell.angle_alpha   90.00
_cell.angle_beta   90.00
_cell.angle_gamma   90.00
#
_symmetry.space_group_name_H-M   'P 1'
#
loop_
_entity.id
_entity.type
_entity.pdbx_description
1 polymer ?
#
loop_
_entity_poly.entity_id
_entity_poly.type
_entity_poly.pdbx_seq_one_letter_code
_entity_poly.pdbx_strand_id
1 'polypeptide(L)'
;NIDKTCFLVFPPDKTNSVALCINGKAINKVGSCRYLGVIIDDELKWNDHIQHVYNKLIKYVGIFYKLRNKLPITMLQTIYYAFVHSHLLYAVEVYANTCPTYLEKLMKLNNKLLRILQNKPLLYPVALLYNEFNTLPIVDLHEQQLILFAYKLLHLPQKMPEIFKNYFESNECVHEHNTRSRADLHLHRANTTYGQRCLKYKLVTLWNELPQSLKESDSVTSL
;
A
#
# COMPACT_ATOMS: atom_id res chain seq x y z
N ASN A 1 3.46 28.49 -9.18
CA ASN A 1 4.78 28.98 -8.79
C ASN A 1 5.85 28.08 -9.39
N ILE A 2 6.57 28.56 -10.41
CA ILE A 2 7.55 27.77 -11.19
C ILE A 2 8.68 27.28 -10.29
N ASP A 3 9.10 28.05 -9.29
CA ASP A 3 10.19 27.69 -8.37
C ASP A 3 9.87 26.48 -7.48
N LYS A 4 8.58 26.10 -7.36
CA LYS A 4 8.09 24.91 -6.63
C LYS A 4 7.68 23.77 -7.57
N THR A 5 7.80 23.95 -8.88
CA THR A 5 7.45 22.97 -9.88
C THR A 5 8.68 22.15 -10.22
N CYS A 6 8.55 20.84 -10.19
CA CYS A 6 9.57 19.90 -10.62
C CYS A 6 8.94 18.79 -11.46
N PHE A 7 9.76 18.05 -12.20
CA PHE A 7 9.28 16.90 -12.96
C PHE A 7 10.14 15.66 -12.73
N LEU A 8 9.50 14.50 -12.85
CA LEU A 8 10.11 13.16 -12.83
C LEU A 8 9.97 12.52 -14.20
N VAL A 9 10.93 11.69 -14.58
CA VAL A 9 10.91 10.91 -15.82
C VAL A 9 10.96 9.43 -15.45
N PHE A 10 10.02 8.65 -15.98
CA PHE A 10 9.94 7.21 -15.80
C PHE A 10 10.12 6.48 -17.13
N PRO A 11 11.04 5.51 -17.28
CA PRO A 11 12.12 5.16 -16.35
C PRO A 11 13.14 6.30 -16.23
N PRO A 12 14.04 6.26 -15.21
CA PRO A 12 15.02 7.32 -15.02
C PRO A 12 15.89 7.48 -16.28
N ASP A 13 15.86 8.67 -16.84
CA ASP A 13 16.70 9.04 -18.00
C ASP A 13 18.11 9.41 -17.50
N LYS A 14 19.07 8.54 -17.76
CA LYS A 14 20.48 8.73 -17.40
C LYS A 14 21.19 9.77 -18.26
N THR A 15 20.61 10.15 -19.42
CA THR A 15 21.25 11.04 -20.40
C THR A 15 20.94 12.53 -20.15
N ASN A 16 20.04 12.83 -19.20
CA ASN A 16 19.52 14.19 -18.95
C ASN A 16 19.02 14.92 -20.22
N SER A 17 18.55 14.16 -21.20
CA SER A 17 18.15 14.67 -22.51
C SER A 17 16.83 15.47 -22.48
N VAL A 18 16.01 15.32 -21.43
CA VAL A 18 14.71 15.98 -21.33
C VAL A 18 14.85 17.28 -20.53
N ALA A 19 14.67 18.41 -21.20
CA ALA A 19 14.54 19.74 -20.60
C ALA A 19 13.11 20.25 -20.81
N LEU A 20 12.44 20.60 -19.70
CA LEU A 20 11.11 21.20 -19.75
C LEU A 20 11.16 22.66 -19.30
N CYS A 21 10.42 23.52 -20.02
CA CYS A 21 10.30 24.93 -19.71
C CYS A 21 8.82 25.33 -19.58
N ILE A 22 8.51 26.19 -18.62
CA ILE A 22 7.20 26.86 -18.49
C ILE A 22 7.44 28.37 -18.57
N ASN A 23 6.78 29.04 -19.50
CA ASN A 23 6.92 30.49 -19.73
C ASN A 23 8.40 30.94 -19.85
N GLY A 24 9.22 30.18 -20.60
CA GLY A 24 10.64 30.47 -20.81
C GLY A 24 11.57 30.18 -19.63
N LYS A 25 11.06 29.70 -18.49
CA LYS A 25 11.86 29.26 -17.34
C LYS A 25 12.00 27.74 -17.33
N ALA A 26 13.21 27.25 -17.17
CA ALA A 26 13.48 25.83 -17.04
C ALA A 26 12.93 25.28 -15.72
N ILE A 27 12.34 24.09 -15.77
CA ILE A 27 11.86 23.36 -14.62
C ILE A 27 12.92 22.35 -14.19
N ASN A 28 13.08 22.17 -12.89
CA ASN A 28 14.06 21.25 -12.35
C ASN A 28 13.61 19.77 -12.49
N LYS A 29 14.45 18.95 -13.14
CA LYS A 29 14.34 17.49 -13.07
C LYS A 29 14.81 17.02 -11.71
N VAL A 30 14.02 16.17 -11.06
CA VAL A 30 14.33 15.59 -9.74
C VAL A 30 14.24 14.05 -9.78
N GLY A 31 15.04 13.37 -8.97
CA GLY A 31 14.98 11.91 -8.84
C GLY A 31 13.85 11.44 -7.91
N SER A 32 13.37 12.33 -7.01
CA SER A 32 12.20 12.06 -6.17
C SER A 32 11.44 13.34 -5.88
N CYS A 33 10.12 13.25 -5.72
CA CYS A 33 9.28 14.38 -5.34
C CYS A 33 8.19 13.95 -4.34
N ARG A 34 7.71 14.91 -3.55
CA ARG A 34 6.60 14.68 -2.64
C ARG A 34 5.29 15.11 -3.29
N TYR A 35 4.39 14.16 -3.50
CA TYR A 35 3.06 14.39 -4.05
C TYR A 35 1.99 13.85 -3.09
N LEU A 36 1.04 14.67 -2.68
CA LEU A 36 -0.03 14.32 -1.73
C LEU A 36 0.47 13.56 -0.48
N GLY A 37 1.63 13.94 0.05
CA GLY A 37 2.20 13.29 1.24
C GLY A 37 3.03 12.04 0.97
N VAL A 38 2.98 11.49 -0.22
CA VAL A 38 3.79 10.34 -0.67
C VAL A 38 5.05 10.84 -1.37
N ILE A 39 6.19 10.22 -1.12
CA ILE A 39 7.43 10.48 -1.86
C ILE A 39 7.52 9.46 -2.98
N ILE A 40 7.52 9.96 -4.21
CA ILE A 40 7.61 9.17 -5.44
C ILE A 40 9.03 9.32 -5.98
N ASP A 41 9.73 8.20 -6.17
CA ASP A 41 11.05 8.16 -6.82
C ASP A 41 10.93 7.71 -8.28
N ASP A 42 11.88 8.10 -9.13
CA ASP A 42 11.90 7.86 -10.57
C ASP A 42 12.05 6.37 -10.94
N GLU A 43 12.46 5.53 -9.99
CA GLU A 43 12.54 4.08 -10.15
C GLU A 43 11.32 3.34 -9.57
N LEU A 44 10.37 4.05 -8.92
CA LEU A 44 9.21 3.48 -8.21
C LEU A 44 9.59 2.38 -7.20
N LYS A 45 10.74 2.54 -6.56
CA LYS A 45 11.23 1.62 -5.52
C LYS A 45 10.64 1.89 -4.15
N TRP A 46 10.11 3.09 -3.93
CA TRP A 46 9.44 3.55 -2.70
C TRP A 46 10.35 3.61 -1.45
N ASN A 47 11.66 3.46 -1.63
CA ASN A 47 12.60 3.41 -0.51
C ASN A 47 12.62 4.72 0.29
N ASP A 48 12.58 5.85 -0.39
CA ASP A 48 12.56 7.19 0.23
C ASP A 48 11.27 7.41 1.02
N HIS A 49 10.14 6.96 0.49
CA HIS A 49 8.86 7.04 1.20
C HIS A 49 8.85 6.14 2.45
N ILE A 50 9.31 4.90 2.32
CA ILE A 50 9.44 3.96 3.43
C ILE A 50 10.35 4.52 4.52
N GLN A 51 11.48 5.12 4.14
CA GLN A 51 12.38 5.78 5.08
C GLN A 51 11.70 6.99 5.77
N HIS A 52 10.91 7.76 5.02
CA HIS A 52 10.14 8.88 5.57
C HIS A 52 9.13 8.41 6.62
N VAL A 53 8.36 7.35 6.32
CA VAL A 53 7.40 6.75 7.27
C VAL A 53 8.15 6.19 8.48
N TYR A 54 9.25 5.47 8.28
CA TYR A 54 10.08 4.94 9.36
C TYR A 54 10.54 6.06 10.31
N ASN A 55 11.05 7.17 9.78
CA ASN A 55 11.52 8.32 10.58
C ASN A 55 10.38 8.98 11.38
N LYS A 56 9.16 8.95 10.87
CA LYS A 56 7.98 9.39 11.62
C LYS A 56 7.63 8.46 12.77
N LEU A 57 7.78 7.13 12.57
CA LEU A 57 7.32 6.13 13.53
C LEU A 57 8.34 5.80 14.61
N ILE A 58 9.64 5.89 14.34
CA ILE A 58 10.70 5.49 15.28
C ILE A 58 10.64 6.23 16.63
N LYS A 59 10.17 7.48 16.63
CA LYS A 59 9.98 8.28 17.84
C LYS A 59 8.98 7.66 18.83
N TYR A 60 8.00 6.90 18.34
CA TYR A 60 7.00 6.26 19.20
C TYR A 60 7.57 5.11 20.02
N VAL A 61 8.73 4.58 19.69
CA VAL A 61 9.44 3.59 20.51
C VAL A 61 9.64 4.12 21.93
N GLY A 62 10.25 5.31 22.07
CA GLY A 62 10.48 5.92 23.37
C GLY A 62 9.18 6.35 24.08
N ILE A 63 8.20 6.86 23.31
CA ILE A 63 6.89 7.27 23.85
C ILE A 63 6.17 6.05 24.45
N PHE A 64 6.08 4.94 23.71
CA PHE A 64 5.37 3.74 24.14
C PHE A 64 6.05 3.05 25.34
N TYR A 65 7.38 3.06 25.43
CA TYR A 65 8.08 2.62 26.63
C TYR A 65 7.66 3.39 27.87
N LYS A 66 7.40 4.68 27.76
CA LYS A 66 6.94 5.52 28.90
C LYS A 66 5.47 5.30 29.24
N LEU A 67 4.64 4.98 28.25
CA LEU A 67 3.19 4.89 28.39
C LEU A 67 2.70 3.49 28.76
N ARG A 68 3.40 2.42 28.36
CA ARG A 68 2.93 1.02 28.45
C ARG A 68 2.52 0.58 29.86
N ASN A 69 3.15 1.13 30.89
CA ASN A 69 2.86 0.80 32.30
C ASN A 69 1.97 1.84 32.99
N LYS A 70 1.55 2.88 32.28
CA LYS A 70 0.76 3.99 32.82
C LYS A 70 -0.67 4.03 32.31
N LEU A 71 -0.92 3.41 31.17
CA LEU A 71 -2.22 3.42 30.50
C LEU A 71 -2.75 2.01 30.30
N PRO A 72 -4.07 1.81 30.37
CA PRO A 72 -4.70 0.54 30.04
C PRO A 72 -4.51 0.21 28.56
N ILE A 73 -4.55 -1.08 28.23
CA ILE A 73 -4.32 -1.58 26.88
C ILE A 73 -5.25 -0.96 25.82
N THR A 74 -6.49 -0.69 26.17
CA THR A 74 -7.48 -0.07 25.28
C THR A 74 -7.07 1.33 24.85
N MET A 75 -6.53 2.15 25.78
CA MET A 75 -5.98 3.46 25.43
C MET A 75 -4.70 3.35 24.60
N LEU A 76 -3.83 2.38 24.90
CA LEU A 76 -2.64 2.13 24.09
C LEU A 76 -2.98 1.70 22.68
N GLN A 77 -4.03 0.90 22.50
CA GLN A 77 -4.56 0.56 21.16
C GLN A 77 -5.06 1.80 20.44
N THR A 78 -5.86 2.65 21.07
CA THR A 78 -6.34 3.90 20.48
C THR A 78 -5.18 4.79 20.01
N ILE A 79 -4.14 4.94 20.83
CA ILE A 79 -2.94 5.72 20.51
C ILE A 79 -2.18 5.09 19.33
N TYR A 80 -2.05 3.76 19.32
CA TYR A 80 -1.41 3.04 18.21
C TYR A 80 -2.16 3.27 16.90
N TYR A 81 -3.48 3.08 16.88
CA TYR A 81 -4.28 3.27 15.66
C TYR A 81 -4.23 4.72 15.17
N ALA A 82 -4.29 5.70 16.07
CA ALA A 82 -4.24 7.10 15.72
C ALA A 82 -2.89 7.55 15.15
N PHE A 83 -1.77 7.09 15.73
CA PHE A 83 -0.45 7.67 15.45
C PHE A 83 0.51 6.75 14.71
N VAL A 84 0.32 5.43 14.74
CA VAL A 84 1.19 4.47 14.05
C VAL A 84 0.48 3.86 12.88
N HIS A 85 -0.65 3.20 13.12
CA HIS A 85 -1.41 2.50 12.08
C HIS A 85 -1.87 3.44 10.98
N SER A 86 -2.33 4.65 11.30
CA SER A 86 -2.72 5.66 10.32
C SER A 86 -1.59 6.04 9.35
N HIS A 87 -0.34 6.09 9.83
CA HIS A 87 0.81 6.35 8.98
C HIS A 87 1.20 5.14 8.12
N LEU A 88 1.02 3.91 8.62
CA LEU A 88 1.25 2.69 7.86
C LEU A 88 0.18 2.50 6.79
N LEU A 89 -1.07 2.81 7.12
CA LEU A 89 -2.22 2.65 6.23
C LEU A 89 -2.23 3.68 5.08
N TYR A 90 -1.74 4.91 5.33
CA TYR A 90 -1.81 5.97 4.34
C TYR A 90 -1.05 5.62 3.06
N ALA A 91 -1.76 5.47 1.95
CA ALA A 91 -1.25 5.10 0.63
C ALA A 91 -0.50 3.74 0.60
N VAL A 92 -0.86 2.80 1.47
CA VAL A 92 -0.26 1.47 1.52
C VAL A 92 -0.46 0.72 0.20
N GLU A 93 -1.56 0.94 -0.50
CA GLU A 93 -1.86 0.38 -1.83
C GLU A 93 -0.83 0.81 -2.89
N VAL A 94 -0.17 1.94 -2.66
CA VAL A 94 0.83 2.50 -3.58
C VAL A 94 2.24 2.07 -3.19
N TYR A 95 2.71 2.46 -1.98
CA TYR A 95 4.10 2.26 -1.61
C TYR A 95 4.46 0.80 -1.24
N ALA A 96 3.48 0.00 -0.80
CA ALA A 96 3.75 -1.39 -0.47
C ALA A 96 3.83 -2.31 -1.72
N ASN A 97 3.63 -1.77 -2.92
CA ASN A 97 3.95 -2.43 -4.19
C ASN A 97 5.46 -2.47 -4.50
N THR A 98 6.27 -2.56 -3.49
CA THR A 98 7.73 -2.60 -3.57
C THR A 98 8.30 -4.01 -3.33
N CYS A 99 9.62 -4.14 -3.32
CA CYS A 99 10.29 -5.37 -2.88
C CYS A 99 10.03 -5.61 -1.39
N PRO A 100 9.78 -6.87 -0.97
CA PRO A 100 9.62 -7.20 0.45
C PRO A 100 10.79 -6.74 1.34
N THR A 101 12.01 -6.76 0.81
CA THR A 101 13.21 -6.28 1.51
C THR A 101 13.15 -4.80 1.93
N TYR A 102 12.49 -3.96 1.16
CA TYR A 102 12.31 -2.54 1.52
C TYR A 102 11.27 -2.36 2.63
N LEU A 103 10.20 -3.16 2.61
CA LEU A 103 9.17 -3.14 3.66
C LEU A 103 9.66 -3.72 5.00
N GLU A 104 10.65 -4.61 4.98
CA GLU A 104 11.14 -5.31 6.17
C GLU A 104 11.50 -4.36 7.31
N LYS A 105 12.06 -3.19 6.98
CA LYS A 105 12.41 -2.15 7.95
C LYS A 105 11.19 -1.64 8.72
N LEU A 106 10.08 -1.37 8.03
CA LEU A 106 8.83 -0.95 8.67
C LEU A 106 8.20 -2.09 9.44
N MET A 107 8.23 -3.31 8.91
CA MET A 107 7.71 -4.51 9.59
C MET A 107 8.44 -4.74 10.92
N LYS A 108 9.77 -4.69 10.92
CA LYS A 108 10.59 -4.82 12.13
C LYS A 108 10.28 -3.74 13.16
N LEU A 109 10.10 -2.49 12.71
CA LEU A 109 9.73 -1.39 13.59
C LEU A 109 8.33 -1.59 14.17
N ASN A 110 7.34 -1.95 13.37
CA ASN A 110 5.98 -2.20 13.84
C ASN A 110 5.92 -3.36 14.83
N ASN A 111 6.61 -4.47 14.55
CA ASN A 111 6.75 -5.59 15.48
C ASN A 111 7.35 -5.14 16.83
N LYS A 112 8.36 -4.26 16.80
CA LYS A 112 8.96 -3.70 18.02
C LYS A 112 7.96 -2.85 18.81
N LEU A 113 7.20 -1.97 18.13
CA LEU A 113 6.19 -1.13 18.76
C LEU A 113 5.10 -1.97 19.45
N LEU A 114 4.58 -2.99 18.76
CA LEU A 114 3.57 -3.89 19.30
C LEU A 114 4.07 -4.70 20.51
N ARG A 115 5.34 -5.18 20.48
CA ARG A 115 5.93 -5.85 21.66
C ARG A 115 6.03 -4.93 22.86
N ILE A 116 6.41 -3.68 22.64
CA ILE A 116 6.47 -2.68 23.72
C ILE A 116 5.09 -2.45 24.33
N LEU A 117 4.06 -2.25 23.50
CA LEU A 117 2.71 -1.97 23.94
C LEU A 117 2.08 -3.14 24.73
N GLN A 118 2.42 -4.37 24.35
CA GLN A 118 1.89 -5.59 24.96
C GLN A 118 2.81 -6.18 26.05
N ASN A 119 3.91 -5.51 26.39
CA ASN A 119 4.93 -6.03 27.33
C ASN A 119 5.45 -7.43 26.97
N LYS A 120 5.59 -7.73 25.68
CA LYS A 120 6.05 -9.05 25.19
C LYS A 120 7.58 -9.08 24.99
N PRO A 121 8.23 -10.25 25.20
CA PRO A 121 9.64 -10.40 24.97
C PRO A 121 9.99 -10.33 23.47
N LEU A 122 11.28 -10.12 23.15
CA LEU A 122 11.78 -9.98 21.76
C LEU A 122 11.45 -11.19 20.88
N LEU A 123 11.52 -12.39 21.43
CA LEU A 123 11.28 -13.68 20.75
C LEU A 123 9.80 -14.08 20.69
N TYR A 124 8.89 -13.22 21.16
CA TYR A 124 7.46 -13.53 21.09
C TYR A 124 7.00 -13.72 19.64
N PRO A 125 6.22 -14.79 19.32
CA PRO A 125 5.79 -15.08 17.95
C PRO A 125 5.02 -13.93 17.33
N VAL A 126 5.40 -13.57 16.10
CA VAL A 126 4.83 -12.40 15.40
C VAL A 126 3.33 -12.58 15.13
N ALA A 127 2.91 -13.78 14.71
CA ALA A 127 1.49 -14.05 14.42
C ALA A 127 0.60 -13.82 15.66
N LEU A 128 1.02 -14.32 16.84
CA LEU A 128 0.29 -14.10 18.09
C LEU A 128 0.27 -12.62 18.51
N LEU A 129 1.39 -11.91 18.27
CA LEU A 129 1.52 -10.49 18.56
C LEU A 129 0.45 -9.64 17.85
N TYR A 130 0.23 -9.90 16.58
CA TYR A 130 -0.77 -9.19 15.77
C TYR A 130 -2.20 -9.62 16.11
N ASN A 131 -2.42 -10.91 16.32
CA ASN A 131 -3.72 -11.44 16.69
C ASN A 131 -4.21 -10.89 18.04
N GLU A 132 -3.39 -10.95 19.10
CA GLU A 132 -3.73 -10.43 20.42
C GLU A 132 -3.97 -8.90 20.41
N PHE A 133 -3.29 -8.17 19.54
CA PHE A 133 -3.48 -6.73 19.41
C PHE A 133 -4.64 -6.35 18.47
N ASN A 134 -5.24 -7.34 17.81
CA ASN A 134 -6.30 -7.19 16.82
C ASN A 134 -5.90 -6.23 15.67
N THR A 135 -4.72 -6.44 15.09
CA THR A 135 -4.20 -5.65 13.96
C THR A 135 -3.53 -6.56 12.94
N LEU A 136 -3.22 -6.04 11.76
CA LEU A 136 -2.62 -6.78 10.66
C LEU A 136 -1.16 -6.38 10.43
N PRO A 137 -0.29 -7.33 10.01
CA PRO A 137 1.00 -7.04 9.43
C PRO A 137 0.86 -6.13 8.20
N ILE A 138 1.92 -5.37 7.86
CA ILE A 138 1.87 -4.42 6.73
C ILE A 138 1.55 -5.10 5.40
N VAL A 139 2.02 -6.32 5.19
CA VAL A 139 1.74 -7.10 3.97
C VAL A 139 0.26 -7.43 3.87
N ASP A 140 -0.31 -7.97 4.94
CA ASP A 140 -1.74 -8.35 5.00
C ASP A 140 -2.63 -7.10 4.93
N LEU A 141 -2.21 -6.01 5.57
CA LEU A 141 -2.87 -4.71 5.49
C LEU A 141 -2.89 -4.17 4.04
N HIS A 142 -1.79 -4.33 3.31
CA HIS A 142 -1.71 -3.97 1.91
C HIS A 142 -2.68 -4.81 1.06
N GLU A 143 -2.68 -6.14 1.23
CA GLU A 143 -3.59 -7.06 0.53
C GLU A 143 -5.05 -6.73 0.84
N GLN A 144 -5.39 -6.50 2.11
CA GLN A 144 -6.73 -6.07 2.52
C GLN A 144 -7.16 -4.79 1.79
N GLN A 145 -6.30 -3.77 1.76
CA GLN A 145 -6.63 -2.51 1.09
C GLN A 145 -6.77 -2.68 -0.43
N LEU A 146 -5.97 -3.55 -1.06
CA LEU A 146 -6.14 -3.89 -2.47
C LEU A 146 -7.48 -4.58 -2.74
N ILE A 147 -7.87 -5.54 -1.91
CA ILE A 147 -9.17 -6.24 -2.02
C ILE A 147 -10.33 -5.25 -1.85
N LEU A 148 -10.25 -4.37 -0.84
CA LEU A 148 -11.25 -3.32 -0.64
C LEU A 148 -11.33 -2.34 -1.82
N PHE A 149 -10.21 -2.06 -2.45
CA PHE A 149 -10.18 -1.23 -3.65
C PHE A 149 -10.80 -1.94 -4.85
N ALA A 150 -10.49 -3.22 -5.08
CA ALA A 150 -11.13 -4.05 -6.10
C ALA A 150 -12.65 -4.14 -5.90
N TYR A 151 -13.10 -4.37 -4.67
CA TYR A 151 -14.52 -4.38 -4.32
C TYR A 151 -15.21 -3.06 -4.72
N LYS A 152 -14.61 -1.91 -4.37
CA LYS A 152 -15.16 -0.60 -4.73
C LYS A 152 -15.24 -0.38 -6.23
N LEU A 153 -14.24 -0.84 -6.99
CA LEU A 153 -14.23 -0.76 -8.45
C LEU A 153 -15.35 -1.58 -9.10
N LEU A 154 -15.62 -2.77 -8.56
CA LEU A 154 -16.59 -3.70 -9.13
C LEU A 154 -18.03 -3.40 -8.70
N HIS A 155 -18.24 -3.12 -7.40
CA HIS A 155 -19.58 -2.96 -6.85
C HIS A 155 -20.06 -1.50 -6.72
N LEU A 156 -19.15 -0.52 -6.74
CA LEU A 156 -19.45 0.90 -6.60
C LEU A 156 -18.84 1.77 -7.72
N PRO A 157 -18.96 1.38 -9.01
CA PRO A 157 -18.29 2.07 -10.12
C PRO A 157 -18.71 3.54 -10.25
N GLN A 158 -19.92 3.89 -9.82
CA GLN A 158 -20.42 5.27 -9.84
C GLN A 158 -19.71 6.20 -8.85
N LYS A 159 -19.05 5.64 -7.82
CA LYS A 159 -18.28 6.40 -6.82
C LYS A 159 -16.79 6.50 -7.18
N MET A 160 -16.36 5.82 -8.24
CA MET A 160 -14.96 5.76 -8.66
C MET A 160 -14.68 6.78 -9.77
N PRO A 161 -13.45 7.32 -9.84
CA PRO A 161 -13.04 8.17 -10.95
C PRO A 161 -13.21 7.45 -12.30
N GLU A 162 -13.52 8.23 -13.35
CA GLU A 162 -13.83 7.70 -14.68
C GLU A 162 -12.72 6.84 -15.29
N ILE A 163 -11.47 7.14 -14.96
CA ILE A 163 -10.30 6.37 -15.42
C ILE A 163 -10.34 4.89 -14.99
N PHE A 164 -11.12 4.55 -13.96
CA PHE A 164 -11.24 3.18 -13.46
C PHE A 164 -12.47 2.44 -13.99
N LYS A 165 -13.37 3.08 -14.74
CA LYS A 165 -14.63 2.44 -15.19
C LYS A 165 -14.41 1.14 -15.98
N ASN A 166 -13.34 1.08 -16.78
CA ASN A 166 -12.98 -0.10 -17.59
C ASN A 166 -11.64 -0.70 -17.13
N TYR A 167 -11.35 -0.63 -15.83
CA TYR A 167 -10.06 -1.08 -15.32
C TYR A 167 -9.95 -2.60 -15.32
N PHE A 168 -11.07 -3.30 -15.10
CA PHE A 168 -11.15 -4.75 -15.11
C PHE A 168 -12.05 -5.24 -16.28
N GLU A 169 -11.68 -6.39 -16.81
CA GLU A 169 -12.44 -7.15 -17.78
C GLU A 169 -12.67 -8.54 -17.21
N SER A 170 -13.84 -9.14 -17.42
CA SER A 170 -14.08 -10.53 -17.09
C SER A 170 -13.54 -11.45 -18.17
N ASN A 171 -13.19 -12.69 -17.82
CA ASN A 171 -12.81 -13.70 -18.81
C ASN A 171 -13.92 -13.96 -19.84
N GLU A 172 -15.18 -13.77 -19.44
CA GLU A 172 -16.34 -13.86 -20.33
C GLU A 172 -16.29 -12.88 -21.50
N CYS A 173 -15.75 -11.66 -21.28
CA CYS A 173 -15.60 -10.66 -22.33
C CYS A 173 -14.41 -10.94 -23.26
N VAL A 174 -13.41 -11.69 -22.79
CA VAL A 174 -12.14 -11.92 -23.53
C VAL A 174 -12.15 -13.25 -24.28
N HIS A 175 -12.87 -14.26 -23.76
CA HIS A 175 -12.88 -15.62 -24.31
C HIS A 175 -14.31 -16.16 -24.44
N GLU A 176 -14.63 -16.72 -25.60
CA GLU A 176 -15.94 -17.36 -25.88
C GLU A 176 -16.11 -18.72 -25.20
N HIS A 177 -15.00 -19.31 -24.68
CA HIS A 177 -15.02 -20.63 -24.08
C HIS A 177 -15.62 -20.63 -22.68
N ASN A 178 -16.55 -21.56 -22.43
CA ASN A 178 -17.18 -21.75 -21.13
C ASN A 178 -16.28 -22.56 -20.19
N THR A 179 -15.36 -21.88 -19.50
CA THR A 179 -14.42 -22.47 -18.54
C THR A 179 -14.89 -22.24 -17.11
N ARG A 180 -14.31 -22.97 -16.12
CA ARG A 180 -14.62 -22.79 -14.70
C ARG A 180 -14.32 -21.38 -14.18
N SER A 181 -13.36 -20.68 -14.79
CA SER A 181 -12.95 -19.32 -14.45
C SER A 181 -13.62 -18.23 -15.29
N ARG A 182 -14.75 -18.54 -15.97
CA ARG A 182 -15.45 -17.60 -16.86
C ARG A 182 -15.87 -16.31 -16.15
N ALA A 183 -16.31 -16.43 -14.91
CA ALA A 183 -16.75 -15.29 -14.10
C ALA A 183 -15.60 -14.54 -13.41
N ASP A 184 -14.37 -15.07 -13.46
CA ASP A 184 -13.20 -14.42 -12.87
C ASP A 184 -12.73 -13.22 -13.71
N LEU A 185 -12.01 -12.31 -13.06
CA LEU A 185 -11.37 -11.20 -13.74
C LEU A 185 -10.23 -11.69 -14.63
N HIS A 186 -10.12 -11.11 -15.82
CA HIS A 186 -9.07 -11.45 -16.77
C HIS A 186 -7.69 -11.00 -16.28
N LEU A 187 -6.79 -11.98 -16.11
CA LEU A 187 -5.41 -11.73 -15.68
C LEU A 187 -4.50 -11.55 -16.90
N HIS A 188 -4.07 -10.33 -17.17
CA HIS A 188 -3.06 -10.08 -18.20
C HIS A 188 -1.72 -10.69 -17.82
N ARG A 189 -1.13 -11.45 -18.72
CA ARG A 189 0.15 -12.11 -18.50
C ARG A 189 1.27 -11.10 -18.23
N ALA A 190 1.97 -11.24 -17.11
CA ALA A 190 3.14 -10.47 -16.76
C ALA A 190 4.35 -11.38 -16.56
N ASN A 191 5.36 -11.27 -17.43
CA ASN A 191 6.56 -12.12 -17.42
C ASN A 191 7.69 -11.53 -16.58
N THR A 192 7.53 -10.32 -16.06
CA THR A 192 8.54 -9.63 -15.25
C THR A 192 8.05 -9.41 -13.83
N THR A 193 8.95 -9.47 -12.86
CA THR A 193 8.66 -9.14 -11.46
C THR A 193 8.06 -7.73 -11.32
N TYR A 194 8.46 -6.80 -12.18
CA TYR A 194 7.93 -5.45 -12.20
C TYR A 194 6.46 -5.42 -12.66
N GLY A 195 6.13 -6.14 -13.72
CA GLY A 195 4.74 -6.27 -14.21
C GLY A 195 3.84 -6.95 -13.18
N GLN A 196 4.34 -7.97 -12.48
CA GLN A 196 3.59 -8.67 -11.41
C GLN A 196 3.36 -7.80 -10.17
N ARG A 197 4.13 -6.73 -9.97
CA ARG A 197 3.88 -5.72 -8.94
C ARG A 197 2.88 -4.65 -9.37
N CYS A 198 2.54 -4.59 -10.65
CA CYS A 198 1.53 -3.65 -11.13
C CYS A 198 0.20 -3.86 -10.37
N LEU A 199 -0.41 -2.74 -9.99
CA LEU A 199 -1.67 -2.74 -9.24
C LEU A 199 -2.74 -3.62 -9.91
N LYS A 200 -2.92 -3.49 -11.23
CA LYS A 200 -3.91 -4.28 -11.99
C LYS A 200 -3.66 -5.79 -11.86
N TYR A 201 -2.40 -6.23 -11.95
CA TYR A 201 -2.04 -7.65 -11.82
C TYR A 201 -2.35 -8.19 -10.41
N LYS A 202 -1.90 -7.48 -9.37
CA LYS A 202 -2.13 -7.90 -7.98
C LYS A 202 -3.60 -7.90 -7.60
N LEU A 203 -4.35 -6.87 -7.98
CA LEU A 203 -5.78 -6.79 -7.71
C LEU A 203 -6.54 -7.98 -8.30
N VAL A 204 -6.28 -8.29 -9.58
CA VAL A 204 -6.92 -9.41 -10.25
C VAL A 204 -6.56 -10.74 -9.58
N THR A 205 -5.28 -10.95 -9.26
CA THR A 205 -4.82 -12.18 -8.59
C THR A 205 -5.51 -12.35 -7.24
N LEU A 206 -5.45 -11.34 -6.37
CA LEU A 206 -6.05 -11.38 -5.04
C LEU A 206 -7.58 -11.54 -5.10
N TRP A 207 -8.23 -10.84 -6.02
CA TRP A 207 -9.69 -10.94 -6.19
C TRP A 207 -10.12 -12.32 -6.64
N ASN A 208 -9.43 -12.92 -7.62
CA ASN A 208 -9.78 -14.24 -8.13
C ASN A 208 -9.57 -15.34 -7.09
N GLU A 209 -8.59 -15.19 -6.19
CA GLU A 209 -8.32 -16.13 -5.09
C GLU A 209 -9.34 -16.05 -3.95
N LEU A 210 -10.14 -14.98 -3.87
CA LEU A 210 -11.15 -14.84 -2.82
C LEU A 210 -12.26 -15.89 -2.94
N PRO A 211 -12.75 -16.43 -1.80
CA PRO A 211 -13.95 -17.24 -1.76
C PRO A 211 -15.17 -16.48 -2.31
N GLN A 212 -16.07 -17.19 -2.99
CA GLN A 212 -17.26 -16.59 -3.60
C GLN A 212 -18.15 -15.87 -2.57
N SER A 213 -18.25 -16.40 -1.36
CA SER A 213 -19.00 -15.77 -0.26
C SER A 213 -18.51 -14.36 0.12
N LEU A 214 -17.21 -14.10 -0.06
CA LEU A 214 -16.66 -12.77 0.17
C LEU A 214 -16.86 -11.85 -1.05
N LYS A 215 -16.75 -12.38 -2.26
CA LYS A 215 -17.01 -11.62 -3.49
C LYS A 215 -18.44 -11.08 -3.56
N GLU A 216 -19.41 -11.81 -3.02
CA GLU A 216 -20.83 -11.50 -3.02
C GLU A 216 -21.31 -10.77 -1.75
N SER A 217 -20.40 -10.31 -0.90
CA SER A 217 -20.78 -9.60 0.32
C SER A 217 -21.47 -8.27 0.02
N ASP A 218 -22.55 -7.97 0.76
CA ASP A 218 -23.37 -6.78 0.53
C ASP A 218 -22.72 -5.47 1.01
N SER A 219 -21.65 -5.53 1.80
CA SER A 219 -21.02 -4.35 2.36
C SER A 219 -19.50 -4.47 2.48
N VAL A 220 -18.81 -3.33 2.37
CA VAL A 220 -17.37 -3.21 2.61
C VAL A 220 -16.96 -3.62 4.02
N THR A 221 -17.88 -3.54 4.99
CA THR A 221 -17.63 -3.88 6.40
C THR A 221 -17.72 -5.37 6.69
N SER A 222 -18.30 -6.16 5.79
CA SER A 222 -18.39 -7.61 5.88
C SER A 222 -17.28 -8.34 5.12
N LEU A 223 -16.47 -7.60 4.39
CA LEU A 223 -15.30 -8.07 3.65
C LEU A 223 -14.05 -8.01 4.55
#